data_65e06ef47c36579eed897ae018bb9adc
#
_entry.id   65e06ef47c36579eed897ae018bb9adc
#
_cell.length_a   1.000
_cell.length_b   1.000
_cell.length_c   1.000
_cell.angle_alpha   90.00
_cell.angle_beta   90.00
_cell.angle_gamma   90.00
#
_symmetry.space_group_name_H-M   'P 1'
#
loop_
_entity.id
_entity.type
_entity.pdbx_description
1 polymer ?
#
loop_
_entity_poly.entity_id
_entity_poly.type
_entity_poly.pdbx_seq_one_letter_code
_entity_poly.pdbx_strand_id
1 'polypeptide(L)'
;MKRSRTISMIGAVCTFGLAVATSAVNAADDNQLSVTVAFGRGLNTQGTPVNNVVIPDTIKLKENGVVNFIVAGFHQIVVYNPGKTDDEVVVPGTGTFIDDTNNQFYSGIVPAGGPGALPITTDPSNARNRVESVSFPGPGTYLVICNVRNHFNGGMFAYVQVH
;
A
#
# COMPACT_ATOMS: atom_id res chain seq x y z
N MET A 1 84.45 -10.77 15.40
CA MET A 1 83.28 -9.94 15.81
C MET A 1 82.32 -9.78 14.64
N LYS A 2 81.22 -10.55 14.62
CA LYS A 2 80.16 -10.45 13.59
C LYS A 2 78.93 -9.77 14.21
N ARG A 3 78.53 -8.59 13.69
CA ARG A 3 77.36 -7.89 14.11
C ARG A 3 76.17 -8.40 13.30
N SER A 4 75.18 -9.01 13.96
CA SER A 4 73.90 -9.38 13.41
C SER A 4 72.99 -8.13 13.39
N ARG A 5 72.44 -7.83 12.23
CA ARG A 5 71.40 -6.78 12.07
C ARG A 5 70.04 -7.47 12.03
N THR A 6 69.23 -7.23 13.03
CA THR A 6 67.87 -7.65 13.10
C THR A 6 66.99 -6.62 12.32
N ILE A 7 66.29 -7.06 11.26
CA ILE A 7 65.34 -6.24 10.49
C ILE A 7 63.96 -6.50 11.11
N SER A 8 63.39 -5.47 11.74
CA SER A 8 62.00 -5.48 12.19
C SER A 8 61.09 -5.10 11.04
N MET A 9 60.29 -6.05 10.58
CA MET A 9 59.17 -5.76 9.65
C MET A 9 57.97 -5.33 10.47
N ILE A 10 57.56 -4.05 10.30
CA ILE A 10 56.29 -3.52 10.81
C ILE A 10 55.24 -3.81 9.75
N GLY A 11 54.37 -4.79 10.02
CA GLY A 11 53.22 -5.07 9.19
C GLY A 11 52.07 -4.06 9.45
N ALA A 12 51.76 -3.23 8.47
CA ALA A 12 50.59 -2.37 8.52
C ALA A 12 49.34 -3.19 8.20
N VAL A 13 48.47 -3.39 9.17
CA VAL A 13 47.16 -4.00 8.97
C VAL A 13 46.21 -2.90 8.54
N CYS A 14 45.88 -2.87 7.25
CA CYS A 14 44.80 -2.04 6.73
C CYS A 14 43.47 -2.73 7.05
N THR A 15 42.76 -2.24 8.07
CA THR A 15 41.35 -2.60 8.31
C THR A 15 40.48 -1.83 7.34
N PHE A 16 39.95 -2.53 6.30
CA PHE A 16 38.90 -2.02 5.47
C PHE A 16 37.59 -2.04 6.28
N GLY A 17 37.16 -0.90 6.79
CA GLY A 17 35.87 -0.71 7.38
C GLY A 17 34.79 -0.76 6.27
N LEU A 18 34.03 -1.82 6.24
CA LEU A 18 32.83 -1.91 5.38
C LEU A 18 31.76 -0.98 5.96
N ALA A 19 31.60 0.22 5.40
CA ALA A 19 30.50 1.10 5.72
C ALA A 19 29.21 0.48 5.12
N VAL A 20 28.43 -0.18 5.96
CA VAL A 20 27.08 -0.58 5.61
C VAL A 20 26.22 0.70 5.59
N ALA A 21 25.96 1.22 4.40
CA ALA A 21 24.96 2.25 4.22
C ALA A 21 23.59 1.62 4.55
N THR A 22 23.11 1.81 5.77
CA THR A 22 21.71 1.55 6.10
C THR A 22 20.88 2.58 5.34
N SER A 23 20.23 2.14 4.26
CA SER A 23 19.17 2.93 3.63
C SER A 23 18.14 3.20 4.72
N ALA A 24 18.05 4.45 5.18
CA ALA A 24 16.96 4.87 6.01
C ALA A 24 15.69 4.68 5.14
N VAL A 25 14.90 3.65 5.47
CA VAL A 25 13.52 3.59 5.01
C VAL A 25 12.89 4.85 5.60
N ASN A 26 12.59 5.82 4.75
CA ASN A 26 11.89 7.02 5.16
C ASN A 26 10.61 6.54 5.86
N ALA A 27 10.58 6.68 7.19
CA ALA A 27 9.32 6.60 7.92
C ALA A 27 8.39 7.58 7.21
N ALA A 28 7.22 7.10 6.79
CA ALA A 28 6.25 7.95 6.13
C ALA A 28 6.06 9.19 7.00
N ASP A 29 6.35 10.35 6.41
CA ASP A 29 6.26 11.63 7.10
C ASP A 29 4.80 11.83 7.53
N ASP A 30 4.53 11.89 8.84
CA ASP A 30 3.20 12.10 9.41
C ASP A 30 2.56 13.42 8.96
N ASN A 31 3.27 14.22 8.17
CA ASN A 31 2.92 15.56 7.74
C ASN A 31 2.48 15.66 6.27
N GLN A 32 2.18 14.55 5.61
CA GLN A 32 1.81 14.56 4.19
C GLN A 32 0.34 14.96 3.99
N LEU A 33 0.14 15.97 3.12
CA LEU A 33 -1.21 16.39 2.68
C LEU A 33 -1.72 15.56 1.48
N SER A 34 -0.86 14.82 0.83
CA SER A 34 -1.24 13.96 -0.30
C SER A 34 -0.33 12.73 -0.37
N VAL A 35 -0.95 11.57 -0.47
CA VAL A 35 -0.26 10.28 -0.63
C VAL A 35 -0.81 9.55 -1.83
N THR A 36 0.06 8.91 -2.60
CA THR A 36 -0.34 8.05 -3.72
C THR A 36 -0.17 6.59 -3.33
N VAL A 37 -1.19 5.78 -3.57
CA VAL A 37 -1.30 4.38 -3.14
C VAL A 37 -1.64 3.50 -4.33
N ALA A 38 -0.97 2.37 -4.48
CA ALA A 38 -1.36 1.33 -5.42
C ALA A 38 -2.56 0.56 -4.85
N PHE A 39 -3.64 0.45 -5.60
CA PHE A 39 -4.82 -0.32 -5.26
C PHE A 39 -5.05 -1.39 -6.34
N GLY A 40 -4.76 -2.63 -5.99
CA GLY A 40 -4.63 -3.70 -6.96
C GLY A 40 -3.27 -3.68 -7.65
N ARG A 41 -3.23 -3.89 -8.96
CA ARG A 41 -1.99 -3.90 -9.73
C ARG A 41 -1.32 -2.52 -9.85
N GLY A 42 -2.09 -1.46 -9.79
CA GLY A 42 -1.74 -0.03 -9.85
C GLY A 42 -0.28 0.31 -10.16
N LEU A 43 0.50 0.53 -9.12
CA LEU A 43 1.94 0.84 -9.21
C LEU A 43 2.84 -0.40 -9.16
N ASN A 44 2.28 -1.59 -9.00
CA ASN A 44 3.02 -2.85 -8.88
C ASN A 44 3.38 -3.39 -10.27
N THR A 45 4.44 -2.88 -10.85
CA THR A 45 4.86 -3.18 -12.23
C THR A 45 6.06 -4.11 -12.32
N GLN A 46 6.69 -4.49 -11.19
CA GLN A 46 7.90 -5.32 -11.16
C GLN A 46 7.63 -6.74 -10.62
N GLY A 47 8.33 -7.71 -11.18
CA GLY A 47 8.26 -9.10 -10.76
C GLY A 47 6.94 -9.79 -11.13
N THR A 48 6.52 -10.75 -10.31
CA THR A 48 5.20 -11.37 -10.45
C THR A 48 4.16 -10.41 -9.87
N PRO A 49 3.27 -9.85 -10.69
CA PRO A 49 2.33 -8.85 -10.20
C PRO A 49 1.35 -9.46 -9.21
N VAL A 50 1.26 -8.88 -8.03
CA VAL A 50 0.19 -9.18 -7.07
C VAL A 50 -0.97 -8.25 -7.38
N ASN A 51 -2.14 -8.81 -7.70
CA ASN A 51 -3.26 -8.03 -8.18
C ASN A 51 -4.22 -7.56 -7.07
N ASN A 52 -4.23 -8.27 -5.93
CA ASN A 52 -5.21 -8.05 -4.86
C ASN A 52 -4.51 -7.55 -3.60
N VAL A 53 -3.88 -6.39 -3.69
CA VAL A 53 -3.14 -5.74 -2.59
C VAL A 53 -3.37 -4.24 -2.58
N VAL A 54 -3.15 -3.64 -1.44
CA VAL A 54 -3.00 -2.19 -1.28
C VAL A 54 -1.55 -1.92 -0.84
N ILE A 55 -0.86 -1.00 -1.51
CA ILE A 55 0.55 -0.70 -1.22
C ILE A 55 0.75 0.82 -1.14
N PRO A 56 1.18 1.33 0.01
CA PRO A 56 1.33 0.66 1.30
C PRO A 56 -0.01 0.27 1.95
N ASP A 57 0.02 -0.67 2.88
CA ASP A 57 -1.14 -1.10 3.67
C ASP A 57 -1.39 -0.24 4.92
N THR A 58 -0.42 0.59 5.27
CA THR A 58 -0.52 1.61 6.31
C THR A 58 -0.11 2.96 5.72
N ILE A 59 -1.05 3.89 5.72
CA ILE A 59 -0.93 5.19 5.08
C ILE A 59 -1.03 6.24 6.18
N LYS A 60 -0.02 7.10 6.30
CA LYS A 60 -0.03 8.23 7.23
C LYS A 60 -0.38 9.51 6.48
N LEU A 61 -1.27 10.28 7.04
CA LEU A 61 -1.83 11.46 6.38
C LEU A 61 -2.11 12.55 7.41
N LYS A 62 -1.93 13.78 7.01
CA LYS A 62 -2.36 14.93 7.78
C LYS A 62 -3.88 15.14 7.64
N GLU A 63 -4.50 15.71 8.68
CA GLU A 63 -5.90 16.13 8.62
C GLU A 63 -6.19 16.98 7.37
N ASN A 64 -7.33 16.75 6.72
CA ASN A 64 -7.74 17.31 5.43
C ASN A 64 -6.85 16.89 4.25
N GLY A 65 -6.02 15.89 4.43
CA GLY A 65 -5.20 15.34 3.35
C GLY A 65 -5.99 14.44 2.40
N VAL A 66 -5.35 14.08 1.29
CA VAL A 66 -5.93 13.31 0.18
C VAL A 66 -5.10 12.07 -0.09
N VAL A 67 -5.75 10.92 -0.20
CA VAL A 67 -5.14 9.71 -0.74
C VAL A 67 -5.58 9.54 -2.19
N ASN A 68 -4.61 9.44 -3.09
CA ASN A 68 -4.82 9.14 -4.51
C ASN A 68 -4.60 7.64 -4.73
N PHE A 69 -5.66 6.89 -4.88
CA PHE A 69 -5.61 5.47 -5.18
C PHE A 69 -5.46 5.24 -6.67
N ILE A 70 -4.31 4.71 -7.10
CA ILE A 70 -4.11 4.24 -8.47
C ILE A 70 -4.68 2.83 -8.55
N VAL A 71 -5.90 2.73 -9.05
CA VAL A 71 -6.64 1.48 -9.16
C VAL A 71 -6.32 0.81 -10.48
N ALA A 72 -5.96 -0.47 -10.44
CA ALA A 72 -5.82 -1.27 -11.66
C ALA A 72 -6.33 -2.70 -11.44
N GLY A 73 -7.38 -3.04 -12.17
CA GLY A 73 -8.07 -4.31 -12.09
C GLY A 73 -9.53 -4.19 -11.68
N PHE A 74 -10.15 -5.34 -11.39
CA PHE A 74 -11.55 -5.40 -10.93
C PHE A 74 -11.63 -5.14 -9.43
N HIS A 75 -11.58 -3.86 -9.04
CA HIS A 75 -11.57 -3.43 -7.65
C HIS A 75 -12.54 -2.27 -7.43
N GLN A 76 -13.24 -2.28 -6.31
CA GLN A 76 -14.00 -1.14 -5.80
C GLN A 76 -13.46 -0.76 -4.43
N ILE A 77 -13.15 0.52 -4.25
CA ILE A 77 -12.71 1.08 -2.99
C ILE A 77 -13.93 1.33 -2.12
N VAL A 78 -13.86 0.89 -0.86
CA VAL A 78 -14.76 1.32 0.19
C VAL A 78 -13.92 1.79 1.36
N VAL A 79 -14.29 2.95 1.92
CA VAL A 79 -13.65 3.49 3.12
C VAL A 79 -14.70 3.61 4.22
N TYR A 80 -14.34 3.18 5.41
CA TYR A 80 -15.18 3.32 6.60
C TYR A 80 -14.73 4.50 7.46
N ASN A 81 -15.67 5.05 8.22
CA ASN A 81 -15.35 6.06 9.23
C ASN A 81 -14.34 5.53 10.27
N PRO A 82 -13.64 6.42 10.98
CA PRO A 82 -12.63 6.01 11.95
C PRO A 82 -13.15 5.04 13.00
N GLY A 83 -12.30 4.08 13.38
CA GLY A 83 -12.54 3.12 14.44
C GLY A 83 -13.06 1.77 13.99
N LYS A 84 -13.46 1.59 12.73
CA LYS A 84 -13.81 0.26 12.22
C LYS A 84 -12.55 -0.51 11.85
N THR A 85 -12.52 -1.81 12.19
CA THR A 85 -11.44 -2.74 11.87
C THR A 85 -11.88 -3.75 10.81
N ASP A 86 -10.94 -4.47 10.20
CA ASP A 86 -11.23 -5.42 9.13
C ASP A 86 -12.05 -6.63 9.60
N ASP A 87 -11.90 -7.06 10.85
CA ASP A 87 -12.67 -8.15 11.46
C ASP A 87 -14.13 -7.76 11.80
N GLU A 88 -14.45 -6.47 11.82
CA GLU A 88 -15.81 -5.95 12.00
C GLU A 88 -16.59 -5.80 10.69
N VAL A 89 -15.94 -6.05 9.54
CA VAL A 89 -16.62 -6.02 8.23
C VAL A 89 -17.55 -7.22 8.08
N VAL A 90 -18.84 -6.97 7.84
CA VAL A 90 -19.82 -8.02 7.62
C VAL A 90 -19.69 -8.58 6.21
N VAL A 91 -19.00 -9.71 6.09
CA VAL A 91 -18.75 -10.36 4.80
C VAL A 91 -19.86 -11.37 4.51
N PRO A 92 -20.61 -11.22 3.40
CA PRO A 92 -21.66 -12.17 3.03
C PRO A 92 -21.07 -13.52 2.61
N GLY A 93 -21.80 -14.61 2.85
CA GLY A 93 -21.37 -15.96 2.46
C GLY A 93 -21.31 -16.17 0.92
N THR A 94 -22.04 -15.39 0.16
CA THR A 94 -22.17 -15.47 -1.32
C THR A 94 -22.13 -14.08 -1.94
N GLY A 95 -22.01 -14.02 -3.27
CA GLY A 95 -21.95 -12.75 -3.99
C GLY A 95 -20.55 -12.28 -4.33
N THR A 96 -20.47 -11.30 -5.23
CA THR A 96 -19.21 -10.72 -5.70
C THR A 96 -18.72 -9.62 -4.77
N PHE A 97 -19.62 -8.82 -4.23
CA PHE A 97 -19.31 -7.68 -3.38
C PHE A 97 -19.70 -7.94 -1.92
N ILE A 98 -19.08 -7.22 -1.02
CA ILE A 98 -19.35 -7.27 0.41
C ILE A 98 -20.61 -6.47 0.73
N ASP A 99 -20.69 -5.25 0.19
CA ASP A 99 -21.81 -4.32 0.36
C ASP A 99 -22.21 -4.04 1.83
N ASP A 100 -21.21 -4.12 2.75
CA ASP A 100 -21.39 -3.66 4.12
C ASP A 100 -21.40 -2.14 4.16
N THR A 101 -22.60 -1.56 4.27
CA THR A 101 -22.80 -0.11 4.31
C THR A 101 -22.70 0.48 5.71
N ASN A 102 -22.49 -0.36 6.75
CA ASN A 102 -22.40 0.10 8.13
C ASN A 102 -21.14 0.94 8.35
N ASN A 103 -21.36 2.19 8.78
CA ASN A 103 -20.30 3.14 9.05
C ASN A 103 -19.42 3.48 7.83
N GLN A 104 -19.97 3.35 6.62
CA GLN A 104 -19.29 3.66 5.38
C GLN A 104 -19.09 5.17 5.22
N PHE A 105 -17.87 5.59 4.89
CA PHE A 105 -17.50 6.97 4.63
C PHE A 105 -17.44 7.28 3.13
N TYR A 106 -16.92 6.33 2.34
CA TYR A 106 -16.77 6.50 0.90
C TYR A 106 -17.04 5.18 0.19
N SER A 107 -17.73 5.25 -0.95
CA SER A 107 -17.91 4.13 -1.87
C SER A 107 -17.50 4.57 -3.27
N GLY A 108 -16.44 3.94 -3.76
CA GLY A 108 -15.84 4.25 -5.05
C GLY A 108 -16.58 3.61 -6.23
N ILE A 109 -16.03 3.81 -7.41
CA ILE A 109 -16.60 3.35 -8.67
C ILE A 109 -16.61 1.82 -8.74
N VAL A 110 -17.76 1.24 -9.05
CA VAL A 110 -17.90 -0.20 -9.37
C VAL A 110 -17.39 -0.43 -10.79
N PRO A 111 -16.35 -1.26 -11.00
CA PRO A 111 -15.85 -1.52 -12.34
C PRO A 111 -16.85 -2.37 -13.15
N ALA A 112 -16.94 -2.14 -14.45
CA ALA A 112 -17.76 -2.93 -15.34
C ALA A 112 -17.21 -4.34 -15.55
N GLY A 113 -18.10 -5.31 -15.81
CA GLY A 113 -17.77 -6.74 -15.99
C GLY A 113 -17.56 -7.47 -14.66
N GLY A 114 -17.36 -8.78 -14.74
CA GLY A 114 -17.14 -9.64 -13.57
C GLY A 114 -15.67 -9.85 -13.25
N PRO A 115 -15.36 -10.44 -12.05
CA PRO A 115 -14.03 -10.92 -11.76
C PRO A 115 -13.59 -11.98 -12.78
N GLY A 116 -12.36 -11.89 -13.26
CA GLY A 116 -11.79 -12.81 -14.24
C GLY A 116 -12.06 -12.51 -15.71
N ALA A 117 -12.90 -11.53 -16.03
CA ALA A 117 -13.09 -11.09 -17.41
C ALA A 117 -11.91 -10.23 -17.89
N LEU A 118 -11.02 -10.86 -18.62
CA LEU A 118 -9.96 -10.33 -19.47
C LEU A 118 -8.88 -9.41 -18.87
N PRO A 119 -7.74 -9.32 -19.53
CA PRO A 119 -6.60 -8.54 -19.08
C PRO A 119 -6.99 -7.08 -18.91
N ILE A 120 -6.24 -6.40 -18.07
CA ILE A 120 -6.32 -4.95 -17.89
C ILE A 120 -6.31 -4.30 -19.26
N THR A 121 -7.46 -3.83 -19.70
CA THR A 121 -7.57 -3.08 -20.95
C THR A 121 -7.30 -1.62 -20.66
N THR A 122 -6.74 -0.92 -21.61
CA THR A 122 -6.58 0.54 -21.56
C THR A 122 -7.89 1.29 -21.76
N ASP A 123 -9.00 0.56 -21.92
CA ASP A 123 -10.32 1.13 -22.12
C ASP A 123 -10.84 1.75 -20.81
N PRO A 124 -10.93 3.08 -20.71
CA PRO A 124 -11.39 3.77 -19.51
C PRO A 124 -12.89 3.55 -19.24
N SER A 125 -13.66 3.08 -20.23
CA SER A 125 -15.11 2.89 -20.08
C SER A 125 -15.46 1.79 -19.08
N ASN A 126 -14.57 0.84 -18.83
CA ASN A 126 -14.79 -0.23 -17.86
C ASN A 126 -14.41 0.13 -16.41
N ALA A 127 -13.88 1.32 -16.20
CA ALA A 127 -13.44 1.83 -14.90
C ALA A 127 -12.43 0.94 -14.14
N ARG A 128 -11.68 0.07 -14.84
CA ARG A 128 -10.72 -0.85 -14.23
C ARG A 128 -9.36 -0.22 -13.98
N ASN A 129 -9.00 0.78 -14.79
CA ASN A 129 -7.76 1.54 -14.65
C ASN A 129 -8.14 3.01 -14.44
N ARG A 130 -7.98 3.48 -13.21
CA ARG A 130 -8.39 4.82 -12.82
C ARG A 130 -7.64 5.33 -11.61
N VAL A 131 -7.78 6.61 -11.35
CA VAL A 131 -7.39 7.21 -10.07
C VAL A 131 -8.65 7.64 -9.33
N GLU A 132 -8.76 7.24 -8.08
CA GLU A 132 -9.76 7.76 -7.16
C GLU A 132 -9.07 8.55 -6.05
N SER A 133 -9.47 9.82 -5.89
CA SER A 133 -8.94 10.68 -4.83
C SER A 133 -9.96 10.80 -3.71
N VAL A 134 -9.55 10.43 -2.50
CA VAL A 134 -10.40 10.46 -1.31
C VAL A 134 -9.79 11.43 -0.30
N SER A 135 -10.58 12.43 0.13
CA SER A 135 -10.18 13.39 1.15
C SER A 135 -10.58 12.88 2.53
N PHE A 136 -9.70 13.02 3.51
CA PHE A 136 -9.89 12.58 4.89
C PHE A 136 -9.99 13.79 5.82
N PRO A 137 -11.22 14.17 6.25
CA PRO A 137 -11.47 15.46 6.87
C PRO A 137 -11.06 15.59 8.33
N GLY A 138 -10.87 14.50 9.04
CA GLY A 138 -10.60 14.52 10.47
C GLY A 138 -9.65 13.44 10.94
N PRO A 139 -9.07 13.58 12.14
CA PRO A 139 -8.14 12.63 12.70
C PRO A 139 -8.80 11.28 13.01
N GLY A 140 -7.99 10.24 12.97
CA GLY A 140 -8.40 8.87 13.28
C GLY A 140 -7.86 7.83 12.31
N THR A 141 -8.16 6.57 12.54
CA THR A 141 -7.77 5.46 11.70
C THR A 141 -8.97 4.99 10.88
N TYR A 142 -8.90 5.18 9.59
CA TYR A 142 -9.91 4.77 8.61
C TYR A 142 -9.54 3.44 7.98
N LEU A 143 -10.47 2.50 7.93
CA LEU A 143 -10.29 1.26 7.18
C LEU A 143 -10.63 1.48 5.70
N VAL A 144 -9.75 1.07 4.81
CA VAL A 144 -9.93 1.03 3.36
C VAL A 144 -9.95 -0.41 2.91
N ILE A 145 -10.98 -0.85 2.21
CA ILE A 145 -11.07 -2.22 1.70
C ILE A 145 -11.32 -2.26 0.19
N CYS A 146 -10.98 -3.38 -0.42
CA CYS A 146 -11.58 -3.75 -1.69
C CYS A 146 -12.95 -4.39 -1.43
N ASN A 147 -14.02 -3.81 -1.96
CA ASN A 147 -15.40 -4.33 -1.78
C ASN A 147 -15.62 -5.68 -2.49
N VAL A 148 -14.70 -6.11 -3.35
CA VAL A 148 -14.76 -7.45 -3.95
C VAL A 148 -14.44 -8.49 -2.90
N ARG A 149 -15.43 -9.30 -2.52
CA ARG A 149 -15.40 -10.23 -1.40
C ARG A 149 -14.16 -11.11 -1.34
N ASN A 150 -13.80 -11.75 -2.45
CA ASN A 150 -12.65 -12.66 -2.47
C ASN A 150 -11.31 -11.92 -2.36
N HIS A 151 -11.24 -10.64 -2.78
CA HIS A 151 -10.04 -9.83 -2.62
C HIS A 151 -9.86 -9.40 -1.17
N PHE A 152 -10.92 -8.93 -0.54
CA PHE A 152 -10.90 -8.61 0.89
C PHE A 152 -10.54 -9.82 1.74
N ASN A 153 -11.17 -10.97 1.51
CA ASN A 153 -10.84 -12.22 2.21
C ASN A 153 -9.38 -12.66 1.97
N GLY A 154 -8.78 -12.24 0.87
CA GLY A 154 -7.36 -12.43 0.55
C GLY A 154 -6.43 -11.39 1.17
N GLY A 155 -6.95 -10.47 2.00
CA GLY A 155 -6.16 -9.43 2.68
C GLY A 155 -6.03 -8.13 1.91
N MET A 156 -6.90 -7.82 0.94
CA MET A 156 -6.85 -6.56 0.20
C MET A 156 -7.55 -5.43 0.98
N PHE A 157 -6.87 -4.93 1.99
CA PHE A 157 -7.27 -3.77 2.78
C PHE A 157 -6.05 -2.97 3.27
N ALA A 158 -6.29 -1.78 3.78
CA ALA A 158 -5.28 -0.87 4.32
C ALA A 158 -5.89 0.03 5.40
N TYR A 159 -5.04 0.67 6.18
CA TYR A 159 -5.43 1.66 7.18
C TYR A 159 -4.85 3.03 6.83
N VAL A 160 -5.70 4.06 6.84
CA VAL A 160 -5.30 5.45 6.73
C VAL A 160 -5.33 6.08 8.12
N GLN A 161 -4.16 6.41 8.63
CA GLN A 161 -3.96 7.05 9.92
C GLN A 161 -3.84 8.56 9.70
N VAL A 162 -4.84 9.31 10.14
CA VAL A 162 -4.92 10.77 10.01
C VAL A 162 -4.57 11.43 11.33
N HIS A 163 -3.63 12.37 11.32
CA HIS A 163 -3.09 13.08 12.49
C HIS A 163 -3.28 14.60 12.40
#